data_062fbbb697e3a82e5d13f68dd49e28a7
#
_entry.id   062fbbb697e3a82e5d13f68dd49e28a7
#
_cell.length_a   1.000
_cell.length_b   1.000
_cell.length_c   1.000
_cell.angle_alpha   90.00
_cell.angle_beta   90.00
_cell.angle_gamma   90.00
#
_symmetry.space_group_name_H-M   'P 1'
#
loop_
_entity.id
_entity.type
_entity.pdbx_description
1 polymer ?
#
loop_
_entity_poly.entity_id
_entity_poly.type
_entity_poly.pdbx_seq_one_letter_code
_entity_poly.pdbx_strand_id
1 'polypeptide(L)' 'MNPYDDHYIVEIEIVAKVSVGFSVPSGTSPEAVESQASHIADEMTGKELIDNIYDIESVDFIGVEQD' A
#
# COMPACT_ATOMS: atom_id res chain seq x y z
N MET A 1 -17.82 22.13 -13.08
CA MET A 1 -18.75 20.98 -12.91
C MET A 1 -19.99 21.24 -13.77
N ASN A 2 -20.43 20.20 -14.47
CA ASN A 2 -21.63 20.29 -15.29
C ASN A 2 -22.89 20.28 -14.39
N PRO A 3 -23.81 21.25 -14.48
CA PRO A 3 -24.98 21.30 -13.60
C PRO A 3 -25.97 20.16 -13.81
N TYR A 4 -25.81 19.38 -14.88
CA TYR A 4 -26.68 18.25 -15.17
C TYR A 4 -26.10 16.91 -14.70
N ASP A 5 -24.89 16.91 -14.14
CA ASP A 5 -24.23 15.71 -13.66
C ASP A 5 -24.20 15.68 -12.14
N ASP A 6 -24.51 14.53 -11.59
CA ASP A 6 -24.34 14.28 -10.15
C ASP A 6 -22.98 13.63 -9.94
N HIS A 7 -22.29 14.04 -8.88
CA HIS A 7 -20.97 13.51 -8.55
C HIS A 7 -21.08 12.52 -7.40
N TYR A 8 -20.46 11.37 -7.58
CA TYR A 8 -20.44 10.31 -6.57
C TYR A 8 -19.01 9.89 -6.29
N ILE A 9 -18.79 9.41 -5.07
CA ILE A 9 -17.51 8.85 -4.64
C ILE A 9 -17.74 7.36 -4.37
N VAL A 10 -16.94 6.51 -5.00
CA VAL A 10 -16.96 5.08 -4.75
C VAL A 10 -15.82 4.74 -3.77
N GLU A 11 -16.15 3.98 -2.74
CA GLU A 11 -15.16 3.45 -1.83
C GLU A 11 -14.85 2.01 -2.19
N ILE A 12 -13.57 1.72 -2.28
CA ILE A 12 -13.06 0.42 -2.67
C ILE A 12 -11.98 0.01 -1.67
N GLU A 13 -12.02 -1.23 -1.23
CA GLU A 13 -10.95 -1.81 -0.41
C GLU A 13 -10.10 -2.72 -1.28
N ILE A 14 -8.78 -2.56 -1.19
CA ILE A 14 -7.86 -3.44 -1.91
C ILE A 14 -6.94 -4.15 -0.92
N VAL A 15 -6.61 -5.39 -1.24
CA VAL A 15 -5.55 -6.15 -0.57
C VAL A 15 -4.46 -6.39 -1.58
N ALA A 16 -3.25 -5.98 -1.25
CA ALA A 16 -2.14 -6.02 -2.19
C ALA A 16 -0.84 -6.42 -1.50
N LYS A 17 0.10 -6.93 -2.29
CA LYS A 17 1.45 -7.23 -1.84
C LYS A 17 2.39 -6.13 -2.29
N VAL A 18 3.28 -5.74 -1.40
CA VAL A 18 4.25 -4.65 -1.61
C VAL A 18 5.66 -5.21 -1.46
N SER A 19 6.56 -4.79 -2.33
CA SER A 19 7.96 -5.21 -2.29
C SER A 19 8.86 -4.00 -2.26
N VAL A 20 9.76 -3.94 -1.27
CA VAL A 20 10.71 -2.84 -1.12
C VAL A 20 12.09 -3.42 -0.88
N GLY A 21 13.08 -2.95 -1.64
CA GLY A 21 14.47 -3.34 -1.44
C GLY A 21 15.15 -2.49 -0.38
N PHE A 22 16.08 -3.09 0.33
CA PHE A 22 16.94 -2.36 1.27
C PHE A 22 18.30 -3.06 1.34
N SER A 23 19.29 -2.34 1.87
CA SER A 23 20.65 -2.84 1.96
C SER A 23 21.14 -2.84 3.39
N VAL A 24 21.97 -3.81 3.72
CA VAL A 24 22.60 -3.91 5.03
C VAL A 24 24.11 -4.17 4.84
N PRO A 25 24.95 -3.86 5.82
CA PRO A 25 26.37 -4.18 5.77
C PRO A 25 26.59 -5.69 5.60
N SER A 26 27.64 -6.05 4.86
CA SER A 26 28.04 -7.45 4.73
C SER A 26 28.31 -8.05 6.10
N GLY A 27 27.88 -9.29 6.32
CA GLY A 27 28.07 -9.98 7.58
C GLY A 27 26.96 -9.73 8.61
N THR A 28 25.92 -8.95 8.24
CA THR A 28 24.76 -8.75 9.12
C THR A 28 24.05 -10.09 9.31
N SER A 29 23.71 -10.41 10.55
CA SER A 29 23.04 -11.69 10.84
C SER A 29 21.64 -11.72 10.23
N PRO A 30 21.12 -12.92 9.87
CA PRO A 30 19.76 -13.04 9.33
C PRO A 30 18.69 -12.46 10.26
N GLU A 31 18.88 -12.59 11.56
CA GLU A 31 17.95 -12.04 12.55
C GLU A 31 17.91 -10.51 12.53
N ALA A 32 19.08 -9.89 12.37
CA ALA A 32 19.16 -8.43 12.26
C ALA A 32 18.54 -7.94 10.95
N VAL A 33 18.73 -8.66 9.85
CA VAL A 33 18.12 -8.35 8.57
C VAL A 33 16.60 -8.39 8.67
N GLU A 34 16.07 -9.43 9.30
CA GLU A 34 14.63 -9.60 9.48
C GLU A 34 14.02 -8.51 10.36
N SER A 35 14.72 -8.16 11.43
CA SER A 35 14.30 -7.09 12.33
C SER A 35 14.24 -5.74 11.61
N GLN A 36 15.24 -5.45 10.79
CA GLN A 36 15.28 -4.22 10.01
C GLN A 36 14.17 -4.18 8.95
N ALA A 37 13.90 -5.30 8.30
CA ALA A 37 12.82 -5.42 7.33
C ALA A 37 11.46 -5.14 7.97
N SER A 38 11.21 -5.71 9.15
CA SER A 38 9.98 -5.47 9.90
C SER A 38 9.82 -3.99 10.27
N HIS A 39 10.91 -3.36 10.67
CA HIS A 39 10.91 -1.94 11.02
C HIS A 39 10.59 -1.05 9.82
N ILE A 40 11.14 -1.39 8.65
CA ILE A 40 10.85 -0.69 7.40
C ILE A 40 9.36 -0.80 7.06
N ALA A 41 8.79 -1.99 7.18
CA ALA A 41 7.38 -2.21 6.90
C ALA A 41 6.48 -1.38 7.83
N ASP A 42 6.83 -1.31 9.12
CA ASP A 42 6.05 -0.55 10.10
C ASP A 42 6.09 0.95 9.88
N GLU A 43 7.13 1.47 9.24
CA GLU A 43 7.32 2.90 9.02
C GLU A 43 6.90 3.37 7.63
N MET A 44 6.50 2.48 6.74
CA MET A 44 6.12 2.86 5.39
C MET A 44 4.86 3.71 5.38
N THR A 45 4.89 4.78 4.59
CA THR A 45 3.74 5.66 4.37
C THR A 45 2.81 5.06 3.32
N GLY A 46 1.57 5.56 3.26
CA GLY A 46 0.62 5.11 2.26
C GLY A 46 1.11 5.29 0.83
N LYS A 47 1.80 6.40 0.55
CA LYS A 47 2.37 6.65 -0.77
C LYS A 47 3.45 5.63 -1.14
N GLU A 48 4.34 5.33 -0.20
CA GLU A 48 5.40 4.34 -0.42
C GLU A 48 4.82 2.95 -0.66
N LEU A 49 3.77 2.59 0.07
CA LEU A 49 3.08 1.32 -0.12
C LEU A 49 2.47 1.24 -1.53
N ILE A 50 1.75 2.28 -1.94
CA ILE A 50 1.09 2.32 -3.24
C ILE A 50 2.10 2.25 -4.38
N ASP A 51 3.21 2.99 -4.27
CA ASP A 51 4.23 3.05 -5.32
C ASP A 51 4.99 1.73 -5.50
N ASN A 52 4.93 0.84 -4.53
CA ASN A 52 5.68 -0.42 -4.53
C ASN A 52 4.80 -1.67 -4.60
N ILE A 53 3.53 -1.51 -4.90
CA ILE A 53 2.62 -2.64 -5.11
C ILE A 53 3.05 -3.42 -6.35
N TYR A 54 3.17 -4.74 -6.20
CA TYR A 54 3.50 -5.60 -7.34
C TYR A 54 2.41 -6.63 -7.64
N ASP A 55 1.47 -6.84 -6.73
CA ASP A 55 0.38 -7.79 -6.93
C ASP A 55 -0.84 -7.33 -6.13
N ILE A 56 -1.98 -7.26 -6.79
CA ILE A 56 -3.25 -6.94 -6.14
C ILE A 56 -4.04 -8.24 -5.98
N GLU A 57 -4.27 -8.64 -4.71
CA GLU A 57 -4.92 -9.91 -4.41
C GLU A 57 -6.44 -9.82 -4.45
N SER A 58 -7.00 -8.69 -4.02
CA SER A 58 -8.45 -8.51 -4.07
C SER A 58 -8.81 -7.04 -4.22
N VAL A 59 -9.97 -6.80 -4.85
CA VAL A 59 -10.58 -5.50 -4.98
C VAL A 59 -12.04 -5.66 -4.60
N ASP A 60 -12.45 -5.00 -3.52
CA ASP A 60 -13.80 -5.12 -2.98
C ASP A 60 -14.51 -3.78 -2.98
N PHE A 61 -15.73 -3.78 -3.48
CA PHE A 61 -16.60 -2.62 -3.42
C PHE A 61 -17.15 -2.47 -2.01
N ILE A 62 -17.01 -1.29 -1.42
CA ILE A 62 -17.51 -1.00 -0.08
C ILE A 62 -18.81 -0.22 -0.15
N GLY A 63 -18.85 0.85 -0.91
CA GLY A 63 -20.05 1.66 -1.00
C GLY A 63 -19.90 2.85 -1.92
N VAL A 64 -21.00 3.59 -2.07
CA VAL A 64 -21.05 4.81 -2.86
C VAL A 64 -21.68 5.91 -2.02
N GLU A 65 -21.08 7.09 -2.06
CA GLU A 65 -21.61 8.28 -1.44
C GLU A 65 -21.82 9.37 -2.49
N GLN A 66 -22.86 10.16 -2.33
CA GLN A 66 -23.03 11.34 -3.18
C GLN A 66 -22.22 12.48 -2.58
N ASP A 67 -21.43 13.09 -3.42
CA ASP A 67 -20.58 14.22 -3.03
C ASP A 67 -21.38 15.53 -2.91
#